data_4f62d5b90b770cd9d6b60ebfe24042dd
#
_entry.id   4f62d5b90b770cd9d6b60ebfe24042dd
#
_cell.length_a   1.000
_cell.length_b   1.000
_cell.length_c   1.000
_cell.angle_alpha   90.00
_cell.angle_beta   90.00
_cell.angle_gamma   90.00
#
_symmetry.space_group_name_H-M   'P 1'
#
loop_
_entity.id
_entity.type
_entity.pdbx_description
1 polymer ?
#
loop_
_entity_poly.entity_id
_entity_poly.type
_entity_poly.pdbx_seq_one_letter_code
_entity_poly.pdbx_strand_id
1 'polypeptide(L)'
;PLGLLVGHQSLEAWGWRGAFLVYGVLELGLALPLLAWLFREPAPGAGVAAGTAVAETALSGSSAPQAWRSASFWLVLGNQVLAVFVMSGIMTHGVPMLVERGLSRGEAGTALSALWVGMMLSQPLMGWLLDRVATPRVALPFALAAVLGMAWFLVGDTPSSLWLAVFLVGLGGGGESGTTKYLLMRYFGLRSFGVIYGSIQPFTFALSISLGTYLLGWLYDRAEGYGTAEWVLLAAFSLAACSLFAFRPYPQKLP
;
A
#
# COMPACT_ATOMS: atom_id res chain seq x y z
N PRO A 1 10.20 12.77 5.00
CA PRO A 1 11.25 13.81 4.97
C PRO A 1 12.08 13.87 6.26
N LEU A 2 11.47 14.16 7.45
CA LEU A 2 12.21 14.27 8.71
C LEU A 2 12.91 12.96 9.12
N GLY A 3 12.23 11.83 8.99
CA GLY A 3 12.82 10.52 9.31
C GLY A 3 14.02 10.19 8.42
N LEU A 4 13.99 10.52 7.14
CA LEU A 4 15.12 10.30 6.24
C LEU A 4 16.33 11.19 6.59
N LEU A 5 16.10 12.44 6.98
CA LEU A 5 17.16 13.33 7.42
C LEU A 5 17.79 12.85 8.72
N VAL A 6 16.99 12.49 9.71
CA VAL A 6 17.46 11.92 10.98
C VAL A 6 18.21 10.61 10.74
N GLY A 7 17.68 9.75 9.85
CA GLY A 7 18.34 8.50 9.49
C GLY A 7 19.68 8.69 8.82
N HIS A 8 19.77 9.61 7.88
CA HIS A 8 21.02 9.89 7.17
C HIS A 8 22.09 10.46 8.11
N GLN A 9 21.74 11.46 8.91
CA GLN A 9 22.67 12.06 9.88
C GLN A 9 23.14 11.07 10.93
N SER A 10 22.23 10.25 11.47
CA SER A 10 22.59 9.23 12.45
C SER A 10 23.41 8.09 11.85
N LEU A 11 23.17 7.74 10.56
CA LEU A 11 23.95 6.75 9.84
C LEU A 11 25.41 7.24 9.62
N GLU A 12 25.58 8.50 9.24
CA GLU A 12 26.91 9.11 9.06
C GLU A 12 27.67 9.27 10.37
N ALA A 13 26.97 9.70 11.44
CA ALA A 13 27.61 9.97 12.72
C ALA A 13 27.94 8.70 13.53
N TRP A 14 27.07 7.70 13.52
CA TRP A 14 27.15 6.52 14.41
C TRP A 14 27.00 5.18 13.71
N GLY A 15 27.02 5.17 12.38
CA GLY A 15 26.82 3.97 11.58
C GLY A 15 25.39 3.41 11.70
N TRP A 16 25.14 2.26 11.04
CA TRP A 16 23.81 1.67 10.96
C TRP A 16 23.21 1.28 12.34
N ARG A 17 24.07 0.83 13.28
CA ARG A 17 23.61 0.50 14.65
C ARG A 17 23.14 1.74 15.42
N GLY A 18 23.86 2.86 15.28
CA GLY A 18 23.45 4.13 15.87
C GLY A 18 22.15 4.66 15.28
N ALA A 19 21.97 4.53 13.96
CA ALA A 19 20.71 4.90 13.30
C ALA A 19 19.52 4.11 13.87
N PHE A 20 19.65 2.79 14.04
CA PHE A 20 18.58 1.96 14.65
C PHE A 20 18.31 2.34 16.10
N LEU A 21 19.34 2.68 16.90
CA LEU A 21 19.14 3.16 18.27
C LEU A 21 18.39 4.49 18.30
N VAL A 22 18.72 5.43 17.43
CA VAL A 22 18.02 6.73 17.34
C VAL A 22 16.55 6.51 16.99
N TYR A 23 16.23 5.67 16.00
CA TYR A 23 14.84 5.33 15.69
C TYR A 23 14.14 4.66 16.87
N GLY A 24 14.78 3.71 17.54
CA GLY A 24 14.23 3.05 18.72
C GLY A 24 13.93 4.03 19.85
N VAL A 25 14.83 4.97 20.13
CA VAL A 25 14.63 6.01 21.16
C VAL A 25 13.49 6.95 20.75
N LEU A 26 13.39 7.36 19.48
CA LEU A 26 12.30 8.20 18.99
C LEU A 26 10.95 7.48 19.08
N GLU A 27 10.89 6.21 18.70
CA GLU A 27 9.66 5.40 18.82
C GLU A 27 9.24 5.24 20.27
N LEU A 28 10.15 4.81 21.15
CA LEU A 28 9.86 4.59 22.57
C LEU A 28 9.62 5.91 23.32
N GLY A 29 10.35 6.96 23.00
CA GLY A 29 10.29 8.23 23.70
C GLY A 29 9.14 9.15 23.25
N LEU A 30 8.68 9.05 22.00
CA LEU A 30 7.60 9.86 21.44
C LEU A 30 6.32 9.06 21.26
N ALA A 31 6.39 7.92 20.57
CA ALA A 31 5.19 7.18 20.22
C ALA A 31 4.51 6.55 21.42
N LEU A 32 5.25 5.93 22.35
CA LEU A 32 4.68 5.32 23.55
C LEU A 32 4.01 6.33 24.49
N PRO A 33 4.62 7.47 24.86
CA PRO A 33 3.94 8.46 25.70
C PRO A 33 2.72 9.07 25.02
N LEU A 34 2.79 9.34 23.70
CA LEU A 34 1.65 9.86 22.95
C LEU A 34 0.51 8.85 22.90
N LEU A 35 0.81 7.58 22.64
CA LEU A 35 -0.19 6.51 22.66
C LEU A 35 -0.80 6.34 24.05
N ALA A 36 0.00 6.33 25.11
CA ALA A 36 -0.50 6.20 26.49
C ALA A 36 -1.36 7.41 26.90
N TRP A 37 -1.09 8.59 26.34
CA TRP A 37 -1.85 9.80 26.65
C TRP A 37 -3.13 9.93 25.79
N LEU A 38 -3.06 9.61 24.50
CA LEU A 38 -4.17 9.76 23.55
C LEU A 38 -5.10 8.55 23.53
N PHE A 39 -4.57 7.33 23.68
CA PHE A 39 -5.36 6.10 23.70
C PHE A 39 -5.76 5.77 25.14
N ARG A 40 -6.95 6.21 25.52
CA ARG A 40 -7.65 5.72 26.70
C ARG A 40 -8.72 4.75 26.24
N GLU A 41 -8.56 3.48 26.57
CA GLU A 41 -9.67 2.55 26.40
C GLU A 41 -10.83 3.01 27.27
N PRO A 42 -12.07 3.06 26.74
CA PRO A 42 -13.25 3.29 27.57
C PRO A 42 -13.27 2.22 28.67
N ALA A 43 -13.47 2.63 29.93
CA ALA A 43 -13.55 1.68 31.04
C ALA A 43 -14.52 0.54 30.69
N PRO A 44 -14.20 -0.74 31.01
CA PRO A 44 -15.12 -1.86 30.81
C PRO A 44 -16.45 -1.53 31.46
N GLY A 45 -17.52 -1.37 30.67
CA GLY A 45 -18.83 -0.99 31.17
C GLY A 45 -19.23 0.48 31.02
N ALA A 46 -18.35 1.39 30.58
CA ALA A 46 -18.72 2.80 30.37
C ALA A 46 -19.74 3.01 29.22
N GLY A 47 -19.94 2.02 28.36
CA GLY A 47 -20.99 2.02 27.33
C GLY A 47 -22.31 1.34 27.75
N VAL A 48 -22.39 0.75 28.94
CA VAL A 48 -23.55 -0.02 29.42
C VAL A 48 -24.44 0.80 30.37
N ALA A 49 -24.05 2.04 30.69
CA ALA A 49 -24.75 2.89 31.67
C ALA A 49 -25.96 3.67 31.11
N ALA A 50 -26.41 3.39 29.93
CA ALA A 50 -27.68 3.93 29.42
C ALA A 50 -28.52 2.78 28.85
N GLY A 51 -29.16 1.99 29.74
CA GLY A 51 -30.45 1.29 29.56
C GLY A 51 -30.83 0.63 28.23
N THR A 52 -29.93 0.58 27.27
CA THR A 52 -29.99 -0.29 26.12
C THR A 52 -28.88 -1.32 26.30
N ALA A 53 -29.26 -2.54 26.73
CA ALA A 53 -28.49 -3.69 26.32
C ALA A 53 -28.25 -3.48 24.81
N VAL A 54 -27.03 -3.04 24.43
CA VAL A 54 -26.54 -3.33 23.10
C VAL A 54 -26.52 -4.84 23.12
N ALA A 55 -27.67 -5.45 22.74
CA ALA A 55 -27.69 -6.83 22.31
C ALA A 55 -26.42 -6.91 21.48
N GLU A 56 -25.56 -7.89 21.73
CA GLU A 56 -24.48 -8.25 20.85
C GLU A 56 -25.12 -8.22 19.46
N THR A 57 -25.03 -7.04 18.82
CA THR A 57 -25.57 -6.88 17.47
C THR A 57 -24.57 -7.71 16.71
N ALA A 58 -24.98 -8.96 16.48
CA ALA A 58 -24.11 -9.93 15.82
C ALA A 58 -23.59 -9.21 14.59
N LEU A 59 -22.29 -8.89 14.60
CA LEU A 59 -21.68 -8.13 13.53
C LEU A 59 -22.13 -8.78 12.22
N SER A 60 -22.85 -8.01 11.39
CA SER A 60 -23.37 -8.54 10.14
C SER A 60 -22.21 -8.87 9.20
N GLY A 61 -22.33 -9.96 8.49
CA GLY A 61 -21.34 -10.30 7.48
C GLY A 61 -21.17 -11.82 7.29
N SER A 62 -20.43 -12.12 6.24
CA SER A 62 -20.11 -13.50 5.84
C SER A 62 -19.15 -14.16 6.83
N SER A 63 -19.27 -15.47 6.97
CA SER A 63 -18.20 -16.26 7.60
C SER A 63 -16.98 -16.36 6.70
N ALA A 64 -15.79 -16.60 7.28
CA ALA A 64 -14.56 -16.72 6.50
C ALA A 64 -14.63 -17.81 5.39
N PRO A 65 -15.17 -19.02 5.63
CA PRO A 65 -15.33 -20.02 4.56
C PRO A 65 -16.26 -19.57 3.42
N GLN A 66 -17.29 -18.78 3.73
CA GLN A 66 -18.17 -18.21 2.70
C GLN A 66 -17.43 -17.17 1.85
N ALA A 67 -16.63 -16.29 2.51
CA ALA A 67 -15.82 -15.31 1.81
C ALA A 67 -14.81 -15.98 0.86
N TRP A 68 -14.09 -17.00 1.31
CA TRP A 68 -13.09 -17.71 0.50
C TRP A 68 -13.67 -18.44 -0.73
N ARG A 69 -14.96 -18.79 -0.70
CA ARG A 69 -15.67 -19.38 -1.85
C ARG A 69 -16.18 -18.34 -2.85
N SER A 70 -16.10 -17.06 -2.53
CA SER A 70 -16.62 -16.00 -3.38
C SER A 70 -15.57 -15.51 -4.39
N ALA A 71 -15.99 -15.20 -5.62
CA ALA A 71 -15.12 -14.59 -6.63
C ALA A 71 -14.59 -13.22 -6.18
N SER A 72 -15.37 -12.46 -5.40
CA SER A 72 -14.95 -11.16 -4.89
C SER A 72 -13.73 -11.23 -3.99
N PHE A 73 -13.60 -12.30 -3.17
CA PHE A 73 -12.41 -12.50 -2.33
C PHE A 73 -11.15 -12.68 -3.17
N TRP A 74 -11.20 -13.53 -4.20
CA TRP A 74 -10.06 -13.80 -5.07
C TRP A 74 -9.69 -12.61 -5.94
N LEU A 75 -10.69 -11.80 -6.35
CA LEU A 75 -10.43 -10.55 -7.03
C LEU A 75 -9.72 -9.53 -6.13
N VAL A 76 -10.16 -9.36 -4.88
CA VAL A 76 -9.50 -8.49 -3.90
C VAL A 76 -8.08 -8.99 -3.63
N LEU A 77 -7.91 -10.29 -3.39
CA LEU A 77 -6.59 -10.89 -3.17
C LEU A 77 -5.68 -10.67 -4.39
N GLY A 78 -6.15 -10.98 -5.59
CA GLY A 78 -5.35 -10.83 -6.81
C GLY A 78 -4.93 -9.39 -7.07
N ASN A 79 -5.87 -8.43 -6.89
CA ASN A 79 -5.58 -7.01 -7.01
C ASN A 79 -4.50 -6.58 -6.00
N GLN A 80 -4.66 -6.95 -4.73
CA GLN A 80 -3.70 -6.64 -3.66
C GLN A 80 -2.32 -7.26 -3.94
N VAL A 81 -2.27 -8.52 -4.37
CA VAL A 81 -1.02 -9.22 -4.70
C VAL A 81 -0.27 -8.49 -5.81
N LEU A 82 -0.96 -8.11 -6.88
CA LEU A 82 -0.34 -7.37 -8.00
C LEU A 82 0.21 -6.01 -7.56
N ALA A 83 -0.57 -5.25 -6.82
CA ALA A 83 -0.16 -3.92 -6.39
C ALA A 83 1.02 -3.96 -5.40
N VAL A 84 0.97 -4.85 -4.41
CA VAL A 84 2.10 -5.01 -3.47
C VAL A 84 3.34 -5.58 -4.16
N PHE A 85 3.17 -6.47 -5.15
CA PHE A 85 4.27 -6.95 -6.00
C PHE A 85 5.01 -5.79 -6.67
N VAL A 86 4.27 -4.90 -7.33
CA VAL A 86 4.89 -3.74 -8.01
C VAL A 86 5.52 -2.78 -7.02
N MET A 87 4.80 -2.44 -5.94
CA MET A 87 5.31 -1.51 -4.94
C MET A 87 6.58 -2.03 -4.26
N SER A 88 6.65 -3.32 -3.92
CA SER A 88 7.86 -3.92 -3.33
C SER A 88 9.03 -3.91 -4.30
N GLY A 89 8.78 -4.19 -5.58
CA GLY A 89 9.77 -4.11 -6.64
C GLY A 89 10.36 -2.70 -6.77
N ILE A 90 9.51 -1.68 -6.84
CA ILE A 90 9.94 -0.28 -6.93
C ILE A 90 10.66 0.18 -5.66
N MET A 91 10.19 -0.21 -4.48
CA MET A 91 10.86 0.15 -3.22
C MET A 91 12.26 -0.46 -3.11
N THR A 92 12.46 -1.66 -3.63
CA THR A 92 13.75 -2.37 -3.56
C THR A 92 14.69 -1.94 -4.69
N HIS A 93 14.18 -1.85 -5.90
CA HIS A 93 14.99 -1.61 -7.11
C HIS A 93 14.89 -0.17 -7.65
N GLY A 94 14.05 0.69 -7.07
CA GLY A 94 13.78 2.03 -7.61
C GLY A 94 15.01 2.92 -7.69
N VAL A 95 15.91 2.90 -6.70
CA VAL A 95 17.16 3.68 -6.77
C VAL A 95 18.06 3.17 -7.89
N PRO A 96 18.40 1.85 -7.99
CA PRO A 96 19.13 1.33 -9.14
C PRO A 96 18.50 1.64 -10.51
N MET A 97 17.17 1.52 -10.64
CA MET A 97 16.44 1.86 -11.87
C MET A 97 16.62 3.32 -12.27
N LEU A 98 16.54 4.24 -11.31
CA LEU A 98 16.74 5.66 -11.55
C LEU A 98 18.19 6.00 -11.88
N VAL A 99 19.17 5.31 -11.29
CA VAL A 99 20.59 5.47 -11.60
C VAL A 99 20.87 4.98 -13.02
N GLU A 100 20.29 3.89 -13.47
CA GLU A 100 20.39 3.39 -14.84
C GLU A 100 19.84 4.41 -15.86
N ARG A 101 18.85 5.21 -15.46
CA ARG A 101 18.27 6.33 -16.22
C ARG A 101 19.12 7.61 -16.15
N GLY A 102 20.33 7.56 -15.60
CA GLY A 102 21.30 8.65 -15.60
C GLY A 102 21.27 9.57 -14.38
N LEU A 103 20.45 9.31 -13.35
CA LEU A 103 20.50 10.06 -12.11
C LEU A 103 21.70 9.61 -11.26
N SER A 104 22.32 10.56 -10.57
CA SER A 104 23.24 10.22 -9.48
C SER A 104 22.50 9.48 -8.36
N ARG A 105 23.21 8.71 -7.52
CA ARG A 105 22.60 8.00 -6.39
C ARG A 105 21.85 8.93 -5.43
N GLY A 106 22.37 10.14 -5.21
CA GLY A 106 21.72 11.14 -4.37
C GLY A 106 20.41 11.65 -4.98
N GLU A 107 20.42 11.99 -6.27
CA GLU A 107 19.21 12.40 -7.01
C GLU A 107 18.18 11.26 -7.08
N ALA A 108 18.61 10.02 -7.32
CA ALA A 108 17.73 8.87 -7.34
C ALA A 108 17.07 8.62 -5.97
N GLY A 109 17.82 8.74 -4.88
CA GLY A 109 17.27 8.63 -3.52
C GLY A 109 16.25 9.74 -3.21
N THR A 110 16.54 10.98 -3.61
CA THR A 110 15.59 12.09 -3.45
C THR A 110 14.38 11.95 -4.38
N ALA A 111 14.56 11.51 -5.62
CA ALA A 111 13.47 11.22 -6.54
C ALA A 111 12.54 10.13 -5.98
N LEU A 112 13.09 9.06 -5.40
CA LEU A 112 12.29 8.03 -4.76
C LEU A 112 11.49 8.56 -3.55
N SER A 113 11.92 9.66 -2.94
CA SER A 113 11.13 10.33 -1.89
C SER A 113 9.81 10.90 -2.43
N ALA A 114 9.72 11.21 -3.72
CA ALA A 114 8.46 11.63 -4.35
C ALA A 114 7.38 10.54 -4.31
N LEU A 115 7.79 9.25 -4.34
CA LEU A 115 6.87 8.12 -4.14
C LEU A 115 6.14 8.22 -2.79
N TRP A 116 6.88 8.49 -1.72
CA TRP A 116 6.32 8.61 -0.38
C TRP A 116 5.41 9.83 -0.23
N VAL A 117 5.75 10.94 -0.89
CA VAL A 117 4.89 12.12 -0.94
C VAL A 117 3.57 11.79 -1.67
N GLY A 118 3.64 11.11 -2.80
CA GLY A 118 2.46 10.63 -3.53
C GLY A 118 1.59 9.71 -2.66
N MET A 119 2.20 8.74 -1.98
CA MET A 119 1.50 7.83 -1.06
C MET A 119 0.84 8.58 0.11
N MET A 120 1.53 9.54 0.70
CA MET A 120 1.01 10.34 1.81
C MET A 120 -0.21 11.16 1.40
N LEU A 121 -0.19 11.76 0.22
CA LEU A 121 -1.29 12.58 -0.29
C LEU A 121 -2.48 11.73 -0.73
N SER A 122 -2.23 10.56 -1.29
CA SER A 122 -3.31 9.72 -1.82
C SER A 122 -4.16 9.06 -0.74
N GLN A 123 -3.61 8.75 0.43
CA GLN A 123 -4.36 8.08 1.50
C GLN A 123 -5.57 8.90 2.01
N PRO A 124 -5.42 10.18 2.41
CA PRO A 124 -6.57 10.99 2.80
C PRO A 124 -7.52 11.26 1.64
N LEU A 125 -7.01 11.43 0.40
CA LEU A 125 -7.83 11.60 -0.78
C LEU A 125 -8.68 10.35 -1.06
N MET A 126 -8.09 9.16 -0.94
CA MET A 126 -8.82 7.90 -1.10
C MET A 126 -9.87 7.73 0.00
N GLY A 127 -9.54 8.00 1.27
CA GLY A 127 -10.50 7.95 2.38
C GLY A 127 -11.69 8.86 2.11
N TRP A 128 -11.44 10.13 1.76
CA TRP A 128 -12.48 11.10 1.42
C TRP A 128 -13.36 10.65 0.23
N LEU A 129 -12.76 9.98 -0.76
CA LEU A 129 -13.47 9.51 -1.94
C LEU A 129 -14.32 8.27 -1.62
N LEU A 130 -13.79 7.35 -0.82
CA LEU A 130 -14.50 6.14 -0.35
C LEU A 130 -15.73 6.49 0.50
N ASP A 131 -15.71 7.59 1.25
CA ASP A 131 -16.84 8.05 2.03
C ASP A 131 -17.99 8.60 1.17
N ARG A 132 -17.67 9.06 -0.05
CA ARG A 132 -18.65 9.71 -0.95
C ARG A 132 -19.13 8.83 -2.08
N VAL A 133 -18.31 7.91 -2.53
CA VAL A 133 -18.55 7.12 -3.74
C VAL A 133 -18.60 5.63 -3.39
N ALA A 134 -19.82 5.12 -3.29
CA ALA A 134 -20.07 3.72 -2.91
C ALA A 134 -19.92 2.75 -4.10
N THR A 135 -18.75 2.74 -4.74
CA THR A 135 -18.45 1.78 -5.82
C THR A 135 -17.02 1.25 -5.71
N PRO A 136 -16.77 -0.03 -6.05
CA PRO A 136 -15.40 -0.56 -6.09
C PRO A 136 -14.48 0.19 -7.07
N ARG A 137 -15.06 0.78 -8.11
CA ARG A 137 -14.34 1.53 -9.14
C ARG A 137 -13.78 2.87 -8.68
N VAL A 138 -14.06 3.26 -7.45
CA VAL A 138 -13.51 4.48 -6.85
C VAL A 138 -11.98 4.47 -6.78
N ALA A 139 -11.34 3.30 -6.80
CA ALA A 139 -9.90 3.15 -6.86
C ALA A 139 -9.28 3.41 -8.25
N LEU A 140 -10.10 3.46 -9.32
CA LEU A 140 -9.62 3.63 -10.71
C LEU A 140 -8.73 4.86 -10.93
N PRO A 141 -9.06 6.07 -10.45
CA PRO A 141 -8.19 7.24 -10.64
C PRO A 141 -6.77 7.02 -10.11
N PHE A 142 -6.64 6.35 -8.98
CA PHE A 142 -5.35 6.03 -8.37
C PHE A 142 -4.62 4.93 -9.14
N ALA A 143 -5.33 3.87 -9.51
CA ALA A 143 -4.75 2.81 -10.35
C ALA A 143 -4.27 3.36 -11.70
N LEU A 144 -5.04 4.26 -12.33
CA LEU A 144 -4.63 4.94 -13.56
C LEU A 144 -3.43 5.86 -13.34
N ALA A 145 -3.35 6.57 -12.20
CA ALA A 145 -2.17 7.38 -11.87
C ALA A 145 -0.92 6.50 -11.78
N ALA A 146 -1.00 5.30 -11.16
CA ALA A 146 0.12 4.36 -11.11
C ALA A 146 0.53 3.86 -12.50
N VAL A 147 -0.43 3.48 -13.34
CA VAL A 147 -0.18 3.04 -14.72
C VAL A 147 0.46 4.15 -15.54
N LEU A 148 -0.09 5.37 -15.48
CA LEU A 148 0.46 6.54 -16.17
C LEU A 148 1.86 6.90 -15.66
N GLY A 149 2.07 6.84 -14.35
CA GLY A 149 3.37 7.06 -13.73
C GLY A 149 4.40 6.04 -14.22
N MET A 150 4.06 4.76 -14.26
CA MET A 150 4.96 3.72 -14.76
C MET A 150 5.20 3.81 -16.27
N ALA A 151 4.17 4.13 -17.05
CA ALA A 151 4.32 4.38 -18.49
C ALA A 151 5.21 5.61 -18.74
N TRP A 152 5.04 6.67 -17.95
CA TRP A 152 5.89 7.86 -18.03
C TRP A 152 7.33 7.56 -17.62
N PHE A 153 7.52 6.69 -16.63
CA PHE A 153 8.84 6.23 -16.22
C PHE A 153 9.60 5.56 -17.38
N LEU A 154 8.91 4.78 -18.21
CA LEU A 154 9.51 4.11 -19.38
C LEU A 154 10.06 5.09 -20.43
N VAL A 155 9.42 6.24 -20.62
CA VAL A 155 9.76 7.21 -21.69
C VAL A 155 10.42 8.49 -21.17
N GLY A 156 10.51 8.66 -19.86
CA GLY A 156 11.06 9.86 -19.25
C GLY A 156 12.59 9.89 -19.31
N ASP A 157 13.14 10.96 -19.87
CA ASP A 157 14.59 11.14 -20.06
C ASP A 157 15.17 12.26 -19.20
N THR A 158 14.35 13.04 -18.52
CA THR A 158 14.80 14.15 -17.68
C THR A 158 14.57 13.87 -16.20
N PRO A 159 15.43 14.37 -15.30
CA PRO A 159 15.23 14.20 -13.85
C PRO A 159 13.83 14.61 -13.39
N SER A 160 13.31 15.75 -13.86
CA SER A 160 11.98 16.25 -13.50
C SER A 160 10.85 15.32 -13.98
N SER A 161 10.99 14.72 -15.17
CA SER A 161 10.02 13.75 -15.68
C SER A 161 10.00 12.47 -14.85
N LEU A 162 11.17 11.99 -14.44
CA LEU A 162 11.30 10.81 -13.58
C LEU A 162 10.73 11.06 -12.16
N TRP A 163 10.92 12.27 -11.62
CA TRP A 163 10.29 12.65 -10.36
C TRP A 163 8.76 12.62 -10.43
N LEU A 164 8.19 13.18 -11.50
CA LEU A 164 6.75 13.15 -11.73
C LEU A 164 6.24 11.70 -11.88
N ALA A 165 6.97 10.88 -12.64
CA ALA A 165 6.62 9.47 -12.83
C ALA A 165 6.56 8.71 -11.49
N VAL A 166 7.60 8.84 -10.68
CA VAL A 166 7.69 8.21 -9.36
C VAL A 166 6.60 8.73 -8.40
N PHE A 167 6.31 10.04 -8.43
CA PHE A 167 5.21 10.64 -7.66
C PHE A 167 3.85 10.04 -8.05
N LEU A 168 3.54 9.90 -9.34
CA LEU A 168 2.30 9.31 -9.82
C LEU A 168 2.17 7.84 -9.42
N VAL A 169 3.25 7.08 -9.47
CA VAL A 169 3.29 5.70 -8.96
C VAL A 169 2.97 5.67 -7.48
N GLY A 170 3.56 6.57 -6.70
CA GLY A 170 3.28 6.71 -5.27
C GLY A 170 1.82 7.07 -4.98
N LEU A 171 1.26 7.99 -5.76
CA LEU A 171 -0.15 8.37 -5.65
C LEU A 171 -1.08 7.16 -5.84
N GLY A 172 -0.77 6.31 -6.82
CA GLY A 172 -1.52 5.08 -7.06
C GLY A 172 -1.37 4.07 -5.93
N GLY A 173 -0.14 3.77 -5.53
CA GLY A 173 0.15 2.78 -4.48
C GLY A 173 -0.41 3.15 -3.11
N GLY A 174 -0.38 4.45 -2.74
CA GLY A 174 -0.97 4.90 -1.48
C GLY A 174 -2.50 4.83 -1.46
N GLY A 175 -3.15 5.14 -2.60
CA GLY A 175 -4.60 5.02 -2.74
C GLY A 175 -5.09 3.58 -2.57
N GLU A 176 -4.31 2.61 -3.03
CA GLU A 176 -4.69 1.21 -2.94
C GLU A 176 -4.60 0.63 -1.52
N SER A 177 -3.67 1.09 -0.71
CA SER A 177 -3.43 0.53 0.63
C SER A 177 -4.66 0.57 1.56
N GLY A 178 -5.52 1.58 1.42
CA GLY A 178 -6.81 1.69 2.13
C GLY A 178 -7.94 0.93 1.47
N THR A 179 -7.89 0.80 0.15
CA THR A 179 -8.97 0.22 -0.67
C THR A 179 -9.25 -1.23 -0.33
N THR A 180 -8.23 -2.06 -0.15
CA THR A 180 -8.39 -3.49 0.17
C THR A 180 -9.22 -3.71 1.43
N LYS A 181 -8.91 -3.00 2.51
CA LYS A 181 -9.64 -3.11 3.79
C LYS A 181 -11.10 -2.67 3.61
N TYR A 182 -11.32 -1.56 2.90
CA TYR A 182 -12.65 -1.05 2.60
C TYR A 182 -13.46 -2.04 1.75
N LEU A 183 -12.88 -2.59 0.68
CA LEU A 183 -13.53 -3.60 -0.16
C LEU A 183 -13.95 -4.83 0.66
N LEU A 184 -13.06 -5.34 1.51
CA LEU A 184 -13.39 -6.49 2.36
C LEU A 184 -14.55 -6.19 3.31
N MET A 185 -14.56 -5.02 3.94
CA MET A 185 -15.67 -4.60 4.82
C MET A 185 -16.98 -4.47 4.04
N ARG A 186 -16.95 -3.93 2.82
CA ARG A 186 -18.16 -3.73 2.00
C ARG A 186 -18.71 -5.01 1.40
N TYR A 187 -17.83 -5.99 1.04
CA TYR A 187 -18.27 -7.26 0.48
C TYR A 187 -18.65 -8.29 1.54
N PHE A 188 -17.94 -8.31 2.65
CA PHE A 188 -18.05 -9.42 3.64
C PHE A 188 -18.51 -8.98 5.02
N GLY A 189 -18.60 -7.68 5.29
CA GLY A 189 -18.98 -7.15 6.60
C GLY A 189 -17.88 -7.28 7.65
N LEU A 190 -18.24 -7.08 8.91
CA LEU A 190 -17.30 -7.03 10.03
C LEU A 190 -17.20 -8.33 10.82
N ARG A 191 -18.16 -9.25 10.67
CA ARG A 191 -18.26 -10.48 11.47
C ARG A 191 -16.97 -11.30 11.54
N SER A 192 -16.36 -11.57 10.40
CA SER A 192 -15.13 -12.36 10.29
C SER A 192 -13.99 -11.57 9.65
N PHE A 193 -14.05 -10.23 9.70
CA PHE A 193 -13.11 -9.36 9.00
C PHE A 193 -11.65 -9.67 9.33
N GLY A 194 -11.32 -9.86 10.62
CA GLY A 194 -9.95 -10.17 11.04
C GLY A 194 -9.40 -11.45 10.43
N VAL A 195 -10.24 -12.51 10.36
CA VAL A 195 -9.84 -13.79 9.76
C VAL A 195 -9.70 -13.67 8.24
N ILE A 196 -10.65 -12.99 7.59
CA ILE A 196 -10.64 -12.80 6.14
C ILE A 196 -9.43 -11.94 5.73
N TYR A 197 -9.21 -10.81 6.39
CA TYR A 197 -8.07 -9.94 6.13
C TYR A 197 -6.75 -10.64 6.48
N GLY A 198 -6.69 -11.34 7.62
CA GLY A 198 -5.51 -12.12 8.03
C GLY A 198 -5.14 -13.22 7.03
N SER A 199 -6.14 -13.84 6.36
CA SER A 199 -5.87 -14.86 5.35
C SER A 199 -5.26 -14.32 4.05
N ILE A 200 -5.38 -13.01 3.77
CA ILE A 200 -4.75 -12.34 2.62
C ILE A 200 -3.26 -12.06 2.89
N GLN A 201 -2.88 -11.78 4.13
CA GLN A 201 -1.55 -11.29 4.48
C GLN A 201 -0.38 -12.21 4.10
N PRO A 202 -0.46 -13.54 4.26
CA PRO A 202 0.61 -14.43 3.80
C PRO A 202 0.90 -14.28 2.31
N PHE A 203 -0.14 -14.16 1.48
CA PHE A 203 0.03 -13.96 0.03
C PHE A 203 0.59 -12.57 -0.28
N THR A 204 0.18 -11.55 0.45
CA THR A 204 0.67 -10.19 0.28
C THR A 204 2.14 -10.06 0.69
N PHE A 205 2.50 -10.52 1.89
CA PHE A 205 3.86 -10.35 2.40
C PHE A 205 4.82 -11.41 1.87
N ALA A 206 4.47 -12.70 1.95
CA ALA A 206 5.39 -13.76 1.54
C ALA A 206 5.50 -13.87 0.02
N LEU A 207 4.37 -13.84 -0.70
CA LEU A 207 4.39 -14.05 -2.15
C LEU A 207 4.75 -12.76 -2.90
N SER A 208 4.01 -11.66 -2.65
CA SER A 208 4.17 -10.45 -3.46
C SER A 208 5.50 -9.75 -3.22
N ILE A 209 5.91 -9.58 -1.95
CA ILE A 209 7.17 -8.90 -1.64
C ILE A 209 8.36 -9.74 -2.10
N SER A 210 8.34 -11.05 -1.79
CA SER A 210 9.45 -11.94 -2.19
C SER A 210 9.55 -12.05 -3.71
N LEU A 211 8.42 -12.25 -4.41
CA LEU A 211 8.43 -12.33 -5.87
C LEU A 211 8.79 -11.00 -6.52
N GLY A 212 8.28 -9.87 -6.00
CA GLY A 212 8.58 -8.55 -6.55
C GLY A 212 10.07 -8.25 -6.48
N THR A 213 10.68 -8.47 -5.32
CA THR A 213 12.13 -8.26 -5.15
C THR A 213 12.95 -9.25 -5.97
N TYR A 214 12.63 -10.55 -5.88
CA TYR A 214 13.42 -11.60 -6.55
C TYR A 214 13.30 -11.53 -8.08
N LEU A 215 12.08 -11.41 -8.60
CA LEU A 215 11.83 -11.42 -10.05
C LEU A 215 12.51 -10.26 -10.77
N LEU A 216 12.46 -9.06 -10.17
CA LEU A 216 13.10 -7.89 -10.78
C LEU A 216 14.63 -8.04 -10.80
N GLY A 217 15.24 -8.57 -9.74
CA GLY A 217 16.67 -8.89 -9.71
C GLY A 217 17.03 -9.95 -10.76
N TRP A 218 16.26 -11.02 -10.85
CA TRP A 218 16.48 -12.07 -11.83
C TRP A 218 16.32 -11.58 -13.29
N LEU A 219 15.35 -10.69 -13.54
CA LEU A 219 15.19 -10.06 -14.87
C LEU A 219 16.37 -9.16 -15.21
N TYR A 220 16.84 -8.39 -14.22
CA TYR A 220 18.03 -7.56 -14.37
C TYR A 220 19.26 -8.37 -14.74
N ASP A 221 19.53 -9.47 -14.02
CA ASP A 221 20.69 -10.34 -14.27
C ASP A 221 20.66 -10.98 -15.66
N ARG A 222 19.45 -11.23 -16.21
CA ARG A 222 19.30 -11.82 -17.54
C ARG A 222 19.33 -10.82 -18.69
N ALA A 223 18.77 -9.65 -18.47
CA ALA A 223 18.64 -8.62 -19.52
C ALA A 223 19.77 -7.58 -19.47
N GLU A 224 20.66 -7.69 -18.48
CA GLU A 224 21.74 -6.70 -18.21
C GLU A 224 21.19 -5.29 -18.06
N GLY A 225 19.97 -5.16 -17.47
CA GLY A 225 19.29 -3.88 -17.25
C GLY A 225 17.86 -4.02 -16.79
N TYR A 226 17.26 -2.90 -16.33
CA TYR A 226 15.91 -2.87 -15.77
C TYR A 226 14.79 -2.75 -16.83
N GLY A 227 15.09 -2.53 -18.11
CA GLY A 227 14.08 -2.30 -19.13
C GLY A 227 12.98 -3.37 -19.17
N THR A 228 13.34 -4.67 -19.13
CA THR A 228 12.37 -5.78 -19.09
C THR A 228 11.56 -5.77 -17.79
N ALA A 229 12.20 -5.48 -16.65
CA ALA A 229 11.54 -5.40 -15.35
C ALA A 229 10.51 -4.24 -15.31
N GLU A 230 10.82 -3.11 -15.91
CA GLU A 230 9.92 -1.96 -16.00
C GLU A 230 8.64 -2.29 -16.79
N TRP A 231 8.76 -3.03 -17.90
CA TRP A 231 7.59 -3.51 -18.65
C TRP A 231 6.73 -4.49 -17.84
N VAL A 232 7.36 -5.36 -17.06
CA VAL A 232 6.64 -6.29 -16.15
C VAL A 232 5.88 -5.50 -15.09
N LEU A 233 6.47 -4.46 -14.51
CA LEU A 233 5.81 -3.59 -13.54
C LEU A 233 4.63 -2.84 -14.16
N LEU A 234 4.79 -2.30 -15.38
CA LEU A 234 3.70 -1.65 -16.11
C LEU A 234 2.56 -2.63 -16.40
N ALA A 235 2.88 -3.84 -16.85
CA ALA A 235 1.89 -4.88 -17.12
C ALA A 235 1.13 -5.28 -15.85
N ALA A 236 1.82 -5.44 -14.72
CA ALA A 236 1.20 -5.79 -13.46
C ALA A 236 0.29 -4.67 -12.92
N PHE A 237 0.69 -3.39 -12.98
CA PHE A 237 -0.19 -2.27 -12.65
C PHE A 237 -1.40 -2.18 -13.58
N SER A 238 -1.20 -2.39 -14.88
CA SER A 238 -2.29 -2.38 -15.85
C SER A 238 -3.30 -3.51 -15.58
N LEU A 239 -2.81 -4.71 -15.23
CA LEU A 239 -3.65 -5.83 -14.84
C LEU A 239 -4.41 -5.55 -13.55
N ALA A 240 -3.77 -4.95 -12.55
CA ALA A 240 -4.42 -4.51 -11.31
C ALA A 240 -5.51 -3.48 -11.60
N ALA A 241 -5.25 -2.48 -12.43
CA ALA A 241 -6.25 -1.48 -12.84
C ALA A 241 -7.42 -2.13 -13.60
N CYS A 242 -7.14 -3.02 -14.54
CA CYS A 242 -8.15 -3.75 -15.29
C CYS A 242 -9.00 -4.66 -14.39
N SER A 243 -8.44 -5.25 -13.35
CA SER A 243 -9.17 -6.09 -12.41
C SER A 243 -10.30 -5.34 -11.70
N LEU A 244 -10.17 -4.01 -11.54
CA LEU A 244 -11.20 -3.17 -10.92
C LEU A 244 -12.52 -3.15 -11.70
N PHE A 245 -12.49 -3.42 -13.01
CA PHE A 245 -13.72 -3.53 -13.82
C PHE A 245 -14.45 -4.86 -13.58
N ALA A 246 -13.77 -5.89 -13.12
CA ALA A 246 -14.37 -7.18 -12.78
C ALA A 246 -15.10 -7.19 -11.45
N PHE A 247 -14.89 -6.16 -10.60
CA PHE A 247 -15.59 -6.03 -9.33
C PHE A 247 -17.08 -5.76 -9.56
N ARG A 248 -17.91 -6.56 -8.90
CA ARG A 248 -19.37 -6.38 -8.89
C ARG A 248 -19.75 -5.22 -7.95
N PRO A 249 -20.91 -4.58 -8.17
CA PRO A 249 -21.45 -3.65 -7.18
C PRO A 249 -21.53 -4.28 -5.79
N TYR A 250 -21.40 -3.46 -4.75
CA TYR A 250 -21.51 -3.94 -3.38
C TYR A 250 -22.88 -4.59 -3.11
N PRO A 251 -22.94 -5.67 -2.33
CA PRO A 251 -24.20 -6.29 -1.95
C PRO A 251 -25.04 -5.27 -1.15
N GLN A 252 -26.31 -5.13 -1.49
CA GLN A 252 -27.23 -4.22 -0.77
C GLN A 252 -27.57 -4.70 0.65
N LYS A 253 -27.50 -6.00 0.88
CA LYS A 253 -27.66 -6.65 2.19
C LYS A 253 -26.49 -7.59 2.39
N LEU A 254 -25.81 -7.44 3.50
CA LEU A 254 -24.80 -8.40 3.93
C LEU A 254 -25.52 -9.66 4.46
N PRO A 255 -25.06 -10.86 4.12
CA PRO A 255 -25.63 -12.10 4.61
C PRO A 255 -25.47 -12.29 6.11
#